data_aaf05af5713891e8b36ca45379db25a3
#
_entry.id   aaf05af5713891e8b36ca45379db25a3
#
_cell.length_a   1.000
_cell.length_b   1.000
_cell.length_c   1.000
_cell.angle_alpha   90.00
_cell.angle_beta   90.00
_cell.angle_gamma   90.00
#
_symmetry.space_group_name_H-M   'P 1'
#
loop_
_entity.id
_entity.type
_entity.pdbx_description
1 polymer ?
#
loop_
_entity_poly.entity_id
_entity_poly.type
_entity_poly.pdbx_seq_one_letter_code
_entity_poly.pdbx_strand_id
1 'polypeptide(L)'
;MRKKVYSKGEIIKTIWNIHGDIKYPKSMMLGYDHYCGALGEVTSFVKGNYTNTTSNKKIDSMPKRMEIKDKSIISWIDLMFTTDVYIVGFGMDFSEQDIWWILNKRQRFIKEGKINLGNKIFYFNIDNKDKKEILESFGVTVKNSEKPKDDDWTKCYEQILDGISKSYKKEIR
;
A
#
# COMPACT_ATOMS: atom_id res chain seq x y z
N MET A 1 0.57 -1.12 -14.07
CA MET A 1 1.38 -0.47 -13.01
C MET A 1 2.81 -0.29 -13.48
N ARG A 2 3.44 0.84 -13.18
CA ARG A 2 4.83 1.13 -13.57
C ARG A 2 5.74 1.07 -12.35
N LYS A 3 6.75 0.22 -12.45
CA LYS A 3 7.80 0.05 -11.45
C LYS A 3 9.08 0.71 -11.95
N LYS A 4 9.69 1.56 -11.13
CA LYS A 4 11.03 2.14 -11.37
C LYS A 4 11.97 1.71 -10.26
N VAL A 5 13.18 1.30 -10.61
CA VAL A 5 14.21 0.91 -9.65
C VAL A 5 15.35 1.91 -9.73
N TYR A 6 15.73 2.45 -8.59
CA TYR A 6 16.84 3.39 -8.44
C TYR A 6 17.89 2.75 -7.53
N SER A 7 19.16 2.81 -7.93
CA SER A 7 20.27 2.36 -7.10
C SER A 7 21.26 3.49 -6.88
N LYS A 8 21.75 3.63 -5.65
CA LYS A 8 22.85 4.52 -5.28
C LYS A 8 23.72 3.77 -4.26
N GLY A 9 24.87 3.24 -4.70
CA GLY A 9 25.67 2.32 -3.90
C GLY A 9 24.87 1.04 -3.58
N GLU A 10 24.82 0.66 -2.32
CA GLU A 10 24.07 -0.48 -1.83
C GLU A 10 22.56 -0.23 -1.65
N ILE A 11 22.12 1.04 -1.75
CA ILE A 11 20.73 1.42 -1.54
C ILE A 11 19.94 1.21 -2.84
N ILE A 12 19.00 0.27 -2.80
CA ILE A 12 18.05 0.03 -3.88
C ILE A 12 16.68 0.55 -3.45
N LYS A 13 16.12 1.47 -4.23
CA LYS A 13 14.77 2.00 -4.04
C LYS A 13 13.88 1.60 -5.21
N THR A 14 12.69 1.11 -4.90
CA THR A 14 11.67 0.80 -5.92
C THR A 14 10.50 1.75 -5.74
N ILE A 15 10.12 2.43 -6.82
CA ILE A 15 8.94 3.30 -6.86
C ILE A 15 7.87 2.61 -7.70
N TRP A 16 6.66 2.52 -7.16
CA TRP A 16 5.47 2.01 -7.84
C TRP A 16 4.49 3.15 -8.08
N ASN A 17 4.27 3.51 -9.33
CA ASN A 17 3.23 4.48 -9.70
C ASN A 17 1.90 3.72 -9.83
N ILE A 18 1.12 3.69 -8.76
CA ILE A 18 -0.12 2.89 -8.66
C ILE A 18 -1.14 3.36 -9.70
N HIS A 19 -1.32 4.68 -9.83
CA HIS A 19 -2.29 5.28 -10.74
C HIS A 19 -1.69 5.74 -12.08
N GLY A 20 -0.52 5.21 -12.43
CA GLY A 20 0.12 5.44 -13.72
C GLY A 20 1.26 6.45 -13.70
N ASP A 21 1.79 6.73 -14.88
CA ASP A 21 2.96 7.61 -15.08
C ASP A 21 2.72 8.47 -16.33
N ILE A 22 2.86 9.79 -16.19
CA ILE A 22 2.65 10.77 -17.29
C ILE A 22 3.54 10.50 -18.51
N LYS A 23 4.71 9.90 -18.32
CA LYS A 23 5.57 9.46 -19.44
C LYS A 23 4.96 8.33 -20.25
N TYR A 24 3.93 7.69 -19.72
CA TYR A 24 3.20 6.59 -20.34
C TYR A 24 1.69 6.84 -20.21
N PRO A 25 1.10 7.76 -20.99
CA PRO A 25 -0.29 8.20 -20.82
C PRO A 25 -1.32 7.06 -20.77
N LYS A 26 -1.09 5.97 -21.51
CA LYS A 26 -1.95 4.78 -21.49
C LYS A 26 -1.97 4.05 -20.15
N SER A 27 -1.04 4.36 -19.23
CA SER A 27 -1.00 3.77 -17.89
C SER A 27 -1.75 4.60 -16.85
N MET A 28 -2.16 5.82 -17.20
CA MET A 28 -2.83 6.73 -16.28
C MET A 28 -4.27 6.31 -16.06
N MET A 29 -4.68 6.31 -14.80
CA MET A 29 -6.07 6.08 -14.41
C MET A 29 -6.80 7.42 -14.34
N LEU A 30 -7.55 7.73 -15.39
CA LEU A 30 -8.32 8.95 -15.54
C LEU A 30 -9.79 8.58 -15.71
N GLY A 31 -10.57 8.78 -14.66
CA GLY A 31 -12.02 8.55 -14.69
C GLY A 31 -12.45 7.13 -14.30
N TYR A 32 -13.77 6.98 -14.21
CA TYR A 32 -14.44 5.83 -13.60
C TYR A 32 -14.09 4.50 -14.25
N ASP A 33 -14.10 4.43 -15.56
CA ASP A 33 -13.84 3.17 -16.29
C ASP A 33 -12.44 2.62 -16.02
N HIS A 34 -11.43 3.51 -15.93
CA HIS A 34 -10.07 3.12 -15.62
C HIS A 34 -9.95 2.60 -14.19
N TYR A 35 -10.64 3.22 -13.23
CA TYR A 35 -10.67 2.77 -11.84
C TYR A 35 -11.38 1.42 -11.70
N CYS A 36 -12.50 1.21 -12.40
CA CYS A 36 -13.17 -0.08 -12.42
C CYS A 36 -12.28 -1.20 -12.98
N GLY A 37 -11.58 -0.92 -14.07
CA GLY A 37 -10.60 -1.85 -14.66
C GLY A 37 -9.47 -2.19 -13.69
N ALA A 38 -8.87 -1.18 -13.07
CA ALA A 38 -7.81 -1.36 -12.07
C ALA A 38 -8.27 -2.17 -10.87
N LEU A 39 -9.46 -1.90 -10.33
CA LEU A 39 -10.05 -2.67 -9.24
C LEU A 39 -10.27 -4.13 -9.64
N GLY A 40 -10.69 -4.40 -10.89
CA GLY A 40 -10.80 -5.74 -11.45
C GLY A 40 -9.45 -6.47 -11.47
N GLU A 41 -8.37 -5.79 -11.90
CA GLU A 41 -7.02 -6.34 -11.90
C GLU A 41 -6.51 -6.63 -10.48
N VAL A 42 -6.67 -5.70 -9.53
CA VAL A 42 -6.33 -5.89 -8.11
C VAL A 42 -7.06 -7.10 -7.55
N THR A 43 -8.37 -7.20 -7.82
CA THR A 43 -9.20 -8.32 -7.38
C THR A 43 -8.71 -9.64 -7.96
N SER A 44 -8.42 -9.69 -9.26
CA SER A 44 -7.93 -10.87 -9.96
C SER A 44 -6.57 -11.31 -9.42
N PHE A 45 -5.67 -10.36 -9.16
CA PHE A 45 -4.36 -10.63 -8.56
C PHE A 45 -4.49 -11.29 -7.19
N VAL A 46 -5.30 -10.71 -6.31
CA VAL A 46 -5.49 -11.22 -4.93
C VAL A 46 -6.17 -12.57 -4.90
N LYS A 47 -7.11 -12.83 -5.82
CA LYS A 47 -7.84 -14.11 -5.92
C LYS A 47 -7.07 -15.21 -6.65
N GLY A 48 -5.95 -14.93 -7.28
CA GLY A 48 -5.17 -15.90 -8.06
C GLY A 48 -5.74 -16.17 -9.46
N ASN A 49 -6.46 -15.20 -10.02
CA ASN A 49 -6.99 -15.25 -11.38
C ASN A 49 -6.15 -14.39 -12.37
N TYR A 50 -5.05 -13.83 -11.89
CA TYR A 50 -4.17 -12.98 -12.69
C TYR A 50 -3.09 -13.81 -13.35
N THR A 51 -2.83 -13.54 -14.65
CA THR A 51 -1.69 -14.10 -15.39
C THR A 51 -0.66 -13.01 -15.59
N ASN A 52 0.58 -13.26 -15.15
CA ASN A 52 1.67 -12.32 -15.35
C ASN A 52 2.02 -12.24 -16.84
N THR A 53 1.86 -11.06 -17.45
CA THR A 53 2.05 -10.85 -18.89
C THR A 53 3.49 -11.06 -19.36
N THR A 54 4.48 -10.90 -18.46
CA THR A 54 5.89 -11.07 -18.80
C THR A 54 6.31 -12.54 -18.79
N SER A 55 5.85 -13.30 -17.80
CA SER A 55 6.23 -14.71 -17.62
C SER A 55 5.20 -15.70 -18.17
N ASN A 56 4.04 -15.20 -18.58
CA ASN A 56 2.86 -15.98 -18.96
C ASN A 56 2.45 -17.04 -17.92
N LYS A 57 2.76 -16.79 -16.64
CA LYS A 57 2.41 -17.68 -15.52
C LYS A 57 1.24 -17.15 -14.75
N LYS A 58 0.31 -18.03 -14.40
CA LYS A 58 -0.76 -17.74 -13.47
C LYS A 58 -0.18 -17.56 -12.08
N ILE A 59 -0.60 -16.49 -11.38
CA ILE A 59 -0.18 -16.19 -10.01
C ILE A 59 -1.15 -16.85 -9.05
N ASP A 60 -0.65 -17.52 -8.05
CA ASP A 60 -1.46 -18.09 -6.98
C ASP A 60 -2.18 -17.00 -6.17
N SER A 61 -3.29 -17.36 -5.53
CA SER A 61 -4.02 -16.44 -4.65
C SER A 61 -3.16 -15.97 -3.49
N MET A 62 -3.43 -14.76 -2.99
CA MET A 62 -2.67 -14.19 -1.87
C MET A 62 -2.64 -15.10 -0.64
N PRO A 63 -3.75 -15.72 -0.19
CA PRO A 63 -3.69 -16.68 0.91
C PRO A 63 -2.72 -17.84 0.66
N LYS A 64 -2.74 -18.46 -0.52
CA LYS A 64 -1.84 -19.56 -0.86
C LYS A 64 -0.36 -19.10 -0.88
N ARG A 65 -0.09 -17.92 -1.44
CA ARG A 65 1.26 -17.35 -1.46
C ARG A 65 1.79 -17.05 -0.04
N MET A 66 0.94 -16.57 0.85
CA MET A 66 1.31 -16.35 2.25
C MET A 66 1.56 -17.68 2.99
N GLU A 67 0.75 -18.70 2.73
CA GLU A 67 0.92 -20.05 3.29
C GLU A 67 2.29 -20.65 2.92
N ILE A 68 2.67 -20.58 1.63
CA ILE A 68 3.97 -21.08 1.15
C ILE A 68 5.13 -20.11 1.38
N LYS A 69 4.89 -18.99 2.07
CA LYS A 69 5.88 -17.93 2.35
C LYS A 69 6.56 -17.39 1.10
N ASP A 70 5.81 -17.26 0.00
CA ASP A 70 6.32 -16.64 -1.23
C ASP A 70 6.64 -15.17 -0.99
N LYS A 71 7.93 -14.82 -1.07
CA LYS A 71 8.43 -13.45 -0.86
C LYS A 71 8.60 -12.67 -2.16
N SER A 72 8.15 -13.20 -3.29
CA SER A 72 8.25 -12.49 -4.56
C SER A 72 7.39 -11.23 -4.58
N ILE A 73 7.97 -10.11 -5.01
CA ILE A 73 7.28 -8.83 -5.16
C ILE A 73 7.00 -8.61 -6.65
N ILE A 74 5.83 -9.01 -7.07
CA ILE A 74 5.35 -8.91 -8.46
C ILE A 74 4.61 -7.59 -8.67
N SER A 75 3.88 -7.14 -7.66
CA SER A 75 3.04 -5.95 -7.66
C SER A 75 3.18 -5.17 -6.34
N TRP A 76 2.80 -3.90 -6.33
CA TRP A 76 2.67 -3.13 -5.09
C TRP A 76 1.67 -3.78 -4.10
N ILE A 77 0.73 -4.56 -4.61
CA ILE A 77 -0.25 -5.29 -3.80
C ILE A 77 0.47 -6.25 -2.84
N ASP A 78 1.56 -6.90 -3.28
CA ASP A 78 2.32 -7.82 -2.43
C ASP A 78 2.87 -7.11 -1.19
N LEU A 79 3.28 -5.85 -1.33
CA LEU A 79 3.81 -5.06 -0.22
C LEU A 79 2.79 -4.86 0.89
N MET A 80 1.51 -4.76 0.55
CA MET A 80 0.42 -4.63 1.53
C MET A 80 0.27 -5.88 2.43
N PHE A 81 0.83 -7.02 2.01
CA PHE A 81 0.76 -8.29 2.74
C PHE A 81 2.10 -8.73 3.32
N THR A 82 3.22 -8.19 2.86
CA THR A 82 4.55 -8.73 3.18
C THR A 82 5.46 -7.77 3.93
N THR A 83 5.20 -6.46 3.88
CA THR A 83 6.05 -5.44 4.49
C THR A 83 5.22 -4.46 5.31
N ASP A 84 5.85 -3.79 6.27
CA ASP A 84 5.22 -2.66 6.94
C ASP A 84 4.97 -1.52 5.94
N VAL A 85 3.78 -0.94 6.01
CA VAL A 85 3.33 0.13 5.12
C VAL A 85 3.08 1.39 5.93
N TYR A 86 3.67 2.50 5.50
CA TYR A 86 3.49 3.81 6.11
C TYR A 86 2.81 4.74 5.10
N ILE A 87 1.55 5.09 5.37
CA ILE A 87 0.77 6.00 4.52
C ILE A 87 0.94 7.42 5.07
N VAL A 88 1.64 8.27 4.31
CA VAL A 88 2.01 9.63 4.71
C VAL A 88 1.63 10.60 3.60
N GLY A 89 1.01 11.73 3.97
CA GLY A 89 0.64 12.77 3.01
C GLY A 89 -0.45 12.37 2.02
N PHE A 90 -1.21 11.34 2.34
CA PHE A 90 -2.28 10.81 1.49
C PHE A 90 -3.63 10.95 2.20
N GLY A 91 -4.56 11.66 1.57
CA GLY A 91 -5.85 12.01 2.19
C GLY A 91 -6.83 10.85 2.33
N MET A 92 -6.53 9.68 1.78
CA MET A 92 -7.42 8.51 1.78
C MET A 92 -8.84 8.88 1.31
N ASP A 93 -8.94 9.59 0.18
CA ASP A 93 -10.24 9.91 -0.40
C ASP A 93 -11.02 8.63 -0.75
N PHE A 94 -12.34 8.66 -0.66
CA PHE A 94 -13.17 7.50 -0.98
C PHE A 94 -13.15 7.13 -2.46
N SER A 95 -12.67 8.01 -3.32
CA SER A 95 -12.40 7.72 -4.74
C SER A 95 -11.25 6.73 -4.95
N GLU A 96 -10.34 6.60 -3.96
CA GLU A 96 -9.22 5.65 -3.97
C GLU A 96 -9.71 4.20 -3.68
N GLN A 97 -10.64 3.72 -4.49
CA GLN A 97 -11.37 2.47 -4.24
C GLN A 97 -10.48 1.24 -4.20
N ASP A 98 -9.40 1.22 -4.97
CA ASP A 98 -8.42 0.11 -4.99
C ASP A 98 -7.67 -0.02 -3.66
N ILE A 99 -7.27 1.11 -3.05
CA ILE A 99 -6.63 1.13 -1.74
C ILE A 99 -7.62 0.69 -0.65
N TRP A 100 -8.83 1.26 -0.64
CA TRP A 100 -9.86 0.87 0.31
C TRP A 100 -10.21 -0.61 0.19
N TRP A 101 -10.34 -1.11 -1.04
CA TRP A 101 -10.65 -2.51 -1.29
C TRP A 101 -9.56 -3.45 -0.77
N ILE A 102 -8.27 -3.13 -1.02
CA ILE A 102 -7.17 -3.99 -0.57
C ILE A 102 -7.06 -4.03 0.95
N LEU A 103 -7.23 -2.89 1.64
CA LEU A 103 -7.24 -2.81 3.11
C LEU A 103 -8.36 -3.69 3.69
N ASN A 104 -9.58 -3.53 3.19
CA ASN A 104 -10.73 -4.34 3.59
C ASN A 104 -10.47 -5.84 3.34
N LYS A 105 -9.99 -6.19 2.14
CA LYS A 105 -9.75 -7.58 1.75
C LYS A 105 -8.68 -8.25 2.60
N ARG A 106 -7.59 -7.52 2.90
CA ARG A 106 -6.55 -7.96 3.81
C ARG A 106 -7.11 -8.27 5.20
N GLN A 107 -7.88 -7.36 5.77
CA GLN A 107 -8.47 -7.53 7.10
C GLN A 107 -9.47 -8.68 7.15
N ARG A 108 -10.27 -8.85 6.09
CA ARG A 108 -11.18 -9.99 5.98
C ARG A 108 -10.43 -11.32 5.97
N PHE A 109 -9.35 -11.43 5.21
CA PHE A 109 -8.55 -12.66 5.19
C PHE A 109 -7.97 -12.99 6.57
N ILE A 110 -7.55 -11.99 7.34
CA ILE A 110 -7.08 -12.18 8.72
C ILE A 110 -8.23 -12.66 9.62
N LYS A 111 -9.39 -11.99 9.59
CA LYS A 111 -10.56 -12.35 10.40
C LYS A 111 -11.13 -13.71 10.05
N GLU A 112 -11.06 -14.13 8.78
CA GLU A 112 -11.48 -15.43 8.30
C GLU A 112 -10.44 -16.54 8.56
N GLY A 113 -9.31 -16.23 9.19
CA GLY A 113 -8.23 -17.18 9.47
C GLY A 113 -7.50 -17.70 8.24
N LYS A 114 -7.66 -17.04 7.08
CA LYS A 114 -7.04 -17.45 5.80
C LYS A 114 -5.57 -17.09 5.69
N ILE A 115 -5.16 -16.05 6.43
CA ILE A 115 -3.77 -15.59 6.47
C ILE A 115 -3.41 -15.14 7.88
N ASN A 116 -2.14 -15.32 8.24
CA ASN A 116 -1.55 -14.73 9.43
C ASN A 116 -0.42 -13.80 9.00
N LEU A 117 -0.55 -12.51 9.29
CA LEU A 117 0.39 -11.47 8.87
C LEU A 117 1.07 -10.83 10.07
N GLY A 118 2.39 -10.75 10.01
CA GLY A 118 3.18 -10.01 11.00
C GLY A 118 3.37 -8.53 10.65
N ASN A 119 3.15 -8.15 9.37
CA ASN A 119 3.31 -6.77 8.92
C ASN A 119 2.16 -5.86 9.35
N LYS A 120 2.47 -4.59 9.55
CA LYS A 120 1.54 -3.56 10.01
C LYS A 120 1.33 -2.50 8.94
N ILE A 121 0.17 -1.84 8.98
CA ILE A 121 -0.12 -0.67 8.15
C ILE A 121 -0.38 0.51 9.08
N PHE A 122 0.35 1.59 8.86
CA PHE A 122 0.25 2.83 9.60
C PHE A 122 -0.27 3.94 8.71
N TYR A 123 -1.20 4.72 9.21
CA TYR A 123 -1.70 5.92 8.56
C TYR A 123 -1.42 7.13 9.43
N PHE A 124 -0.66 8.08 8.89
CA PHE A 124 -0.36 9.33 9.55
C PHE A 124 -1.41 10.37 9.19
N ASN A 125 -2.34 10.55 10.11
CA ASN A 125 -3.47 11.46 9.96
C ASN A 125 -3.07 12.85 10.41
N ILE A 126 -3.22 13.81 9.52
CA ILE A 126 -3.09 15.22 9.81
C ILE A 126 -4.47 15.83 9.57
N ASP A 127 -5.19 16.15 10.65
CA ASP A 127 -6.45 16.87 10.62
C ASP A 127 -7.70 16.15 10.02
N ASN A 128 -7.69 14.84 9.86
CA ASN A 128 -8.84 14.10 9.31
C ASN A 128 -9.42 13.10 10.32
N LYS A 129 -10.33 13.55 11.19
CA LYS A 129 -10.92 12.71 12.25
C LYS A 129 -11.90 11.66 11.72
N ASP A 130 -12.54 11.92 10.58
CA ASP A 130 -13.70 11.16 10.11
C ASP A 130 -13.35 9.75 9.58
N LYS A 131 -12.11 9.50 9.21
CA LYS A 131 -11.67 8.22 8.63
C LYS A 131 -11.02 7.26 9.63
N LYS A 132 -10.80 7.70 10.87
CA LYS A 132 -10.08 6.91 11.87
C LYS A 132 -10.76 5.58 12.13
N GLU A 133 -12.03 5.59 12.46
CA GLU A 133 -12.76 4.37 12.85
C GLU A 133 -12.81 3.35 11.72
N ILE A 134 -13.06 3.81 10.47
CA ILE A 134 -13.10 2.90 9.32
C ILE A 134 -11.72 2.32 9.02
N LEU A 135 -10.64 3.11 9.08
CA LEU A 135 -9.27 2.63 8.88
C LEU A 135 -8.87 1.62 9.96
N GLU A 136 -9.17 1.90 11.22
CA GLU A 136 -8.91 0.98 12.32
C GLU A 136 -9.71 -0.33 12.18
N SER A 137 -10.95 -0.26 11.67
CA SER A 137 -11.75 -1.45 11.38
C SER A 137 -11.13 -2.34 10.30
N PHE A 138 -10.31 -1.77 9.41
CA PHE A 138 -9.52 -2.47 8.39
C PHE A 138 -8.12 -2.87 8.86
N GLY A 139 -7.84 -2.75 10.17
CA GLY A 139 -6.57 -3.15 10.76
C GLY A 139 -5.41 -2.18 10.47
N VAL A 140 -5.71 -0.93 10.17
CA VAL A 140 -4.73 0.15 10.03
C VAL A 140 -4.52 0.81 11.38
N THR A 141 -3.27 1.03 11.77
CA THR A 141 -2.93 1.81 12.96
C THR A 141 -2.89 3.29 12.60
N VAL A 142 -3.85 4.06 13.09
CA VAL A 142 -3.90 5.50 12.85
C VAL A 142 -3.02 6.23 13.84
N LYS A 143 -2.07 7.03 13.35
CA LYS A 143 -1.20 7.93 14.10
C LYS A 143 -1.64 9.36 13.84
N ASN A 144 -2.12 10.04 14.87
CA ASN A 144 -2.50 11.45 14.74
C ASN A 144 -1.25 12.33 14.84
N SER A 145 -1.10 13.25 13.90
CA SER A 145 -0.12 14.33 13.93
C SER A 145 -0.86 15.65 13.97
N GLU A 146 -0.34 16.58 14.72
CA GLU A 146 -0.94 17.92 14.79
C GLU A 146 -0.66 18.70 13.51
N LYS A 147 -1.65 19.46 13.05
CA LYS A 147 -1.46 20.42 11.96
C LYS A 147 -0.43 21.45 12.39
N PRO A 148 0.58 21.79 11.55
CA PRO A 148 1.54 22.82 11.89
C PRO A 148 0.84 24.17 12.08
N LYS A 149 1.22 24.89 13.15
CA LYS A 149 0.59 26.19 13.53
C LYS A 149 0.85 27.29 12.52
N ASP A 150 1.95 27.19 11.80
CA ASP A 150 2.47 28.18 10.84
C ASP A 150 2.41 27.67 9.38
N ASP A 151 1.57 26.67 9.12
CA ASP A 151 1.47 25.99 7.81
C ASP A 151 2.79 25.44 7.28
N ASP A 152 3.80 25.23 8.13
CA ASP A 152 5.07 24.60 7.77
C ASP A 152 4.90 23.06 7.63
N TRP A 153 4.30 22.67 6.54
CA TRP A 153 4.08 21.27 6.20
C TRP A 153 5.38 20.48 6.03
N THR A 154 6.46 21.13 5.59
CA THR A 154 7.75 20.49 5.42
C THR A 154 8.25 19.96 6.75
N LYS A 155 8.25 20.77 7.78
CA LYS A 155 8.65 20.39 9.14
C LYS A 155 7.78 19.29 9.73
N CYS A 156 6.47 19.36 9.46
CA CYS A 156 5.54 18.32 9.90
C CYS A 156 5.89 16.96 9.29
N TYR A 157 6.12 16.90 7.98
CA TYR A 157 6.51 15.66 7.30
C TYR A 157 7.90 15.16 7.70
N GLU A 158 8.86 16.04 7.91
CA GLU A 158 10.18 15.68 8.43
C GLU A 158 10.08 14.99 9.79
N GLN A 159 9.28 15.52 10.70
CA GLN A 159 9.04 14.89 12.01
C GLN A 159 8.42 13.51 11.90
N ILE A 160 7.44 13.31 11.00
CA ILE A 160 6.83 12.01 10.74
C ILE A 160 7.88 11.02 10.21
N LEU A 161 8.67 11.42 9.21
CA LEU A 161 9.69 10.57 8.60
C LEU A 161 10.81 10.20 9.58
N ASP A 162 11.23 11.14 10.42
CA ASP A 162 12.19 10.90 11.50
C ASP A 162 11.64 9.90 12.53
N GLY A 163 10.37 10.03 12.90
CA GLY A 163 9.69 9.10 13.78
C GLY A 163 9.66 7.68 13.22
N ILE A 164 9.33 7.53 11.94
CA ILE A 164 9.35 6.24 11.21
C ILE A 164 10.77 5.66 11.22
N SER A 165 11.78 6.46 10.87
CA SER A 165 13.17 6.04 10.82
C SER A 165 13.69 5.55 12.18
N LYS A 166 13.33 6.23 13.28
CA LYS A 166 13.70 5.84 14.65
C LYS A 166 13.02 4.54 15.07
N SER A 167 11.76 4.35 14.70
CA SER A 167 11.01 3.11 14.99
C SER A 167 11.65 1.91 14.29
N TYR A 168 11.98 2.06 13.01
CA TYR A 168 12.62 1.02 12.20
C TYR A 168 13.99 0.60 12.76
N LYS A 169 14.80 1.55 13.23
CA LYS A 169 16.11 1.24 13.84
C LYS A 169 16.02 0.51 15.18
N LYS A 170 14.90 0.63 15.90
CA LYS A 170 14.68 -0.13 17.16
C LYS A 170 14.27 -1.59 16.92
N GLU A 171 13.62 -1.90 15.80
CA GLU A 171 13.20 -3.26 15.46
C GLU A 171 14.34 -4.13 14.90
N ILE A 172 15.43 -3.52 14.44
CA ILE A 172 16.61 -4.22 13.89
C ILE A 172 17.66 -4.54 14.96
N ARG A 173 17.56 -3.97 16.15
CA ARG A 173 18.44 -4.26 17.31
C ARG A 173 17.83 -5.30 18.23
#